data_d98dbe9e76ef5c9b333622af94049152
#
_entry.id   d98dbe9e76ef5c9b333622af94049152
#
_cell.length_a   1.000
_cell.length_b   1.000
_cell.length_c   1.000
_cell.angle_alpha   90.00
_cell.angle_beta   90.00
_cell.angle_gamma   90.00
#
_symmetry.space_group_name_H-M   'P 1'
#
loop_
_entity.id
_entity.type
_entity.pdbx_description
1 polymer ?
#
loop_
_entity_poly.entity_id
_entity_poly.type
_entity_poly.pdbx_seq_one_letter_code
_entity_poly.pdbx_strand_id
1 'polypeptide(L)'
;DFQMPCQVLYNTVESEKILAEASDVAPELMNDGKVRLIAVGTLKQSKGYMRLLSVIKRLQETHDPVHLYILGIGPLQQEMEAYIRQNKLHNMVTLLGYQTNPYKYVSKCDLFVCASFAEGFSTAATEALIVGTPVCTVEVSGMKEMLGENNEWGVVTENSEDGLYDGIKSLLDTPGRLAFYKEKAAEHGRTFSTENTVRAVENMLLSLQ
;
A
#
# COMPACT_ATOMS: atom_id res chain seq x y z
N ASP A 1 -10.15 34.31 12.60
CA ASP A 1 -9.57 32.99 12.91
C ASP A 1 -10.45 32.32 13.95
N PHE A 2 -11.34 31.43 13.51
CA PHE A 2 -12.07 30.56 14.44
C PHE A 2 -11.13 29.40 14.81
N GLN A 3 -10.42 29.51 15.91
CA GLN A 3 -9.75 28.38 16.55
C GLN A 3 -10.80 27.51 17.24
N MET A 4 -11.53 26.72 16.48
CA MET A 4 -12.32 25.65 17.07
C MET A 4 -11.41 24.45 17.33
N PRO A 5 -11.47 23.83 18.51
CA PRO A 5 -10.75 22.57 18.74
C PRO A 5 -11.26 21.54 17.74
N CYS A 6 -10.35 21.00 16.94
CA CYS A 6 -10.63 20.02 15.93
C CYS A 6 -10.04 18.68 16.34
N GLN A 7 -10.83 17.63 16.39
CA GLN A 7 -10.36 16.27 16.65
C GLN A 7 -10.44 15.46 15.36
N VAL A 8 -9.35 14.77 15.01
CA VAL A 8 -9.32 13.91 13.83
C VAL A 8 -9.89 12.54 14.21
N LEU A 9 -10.87 12.10 13.44
CA LEU A 9 -11.40 10.73 13.51
C LEU A 9 -11.12 10.02 12.21
N TYR A 10 -10.55 8.83 12.32
CA TYR A 10 -10.30 8.00 11.15
C TYR A 10 -11.54 7.26 10.69
N ASN A 11 -11.57 6.90 9.40
CA ASN A 11 -12.63 6.08 8.84
C ASN A 11 -12.69 4.74 9.59
N THR A 12 -13.90 4.28 9.88
CA THR A 12 -14.13 2.95 10.43
C THR A 12 -13.72 1.90 9.39
N VAL A 13 -12.93 0.94 9.79
CA VAL A 13 -12.48 -0.16 8.95
C VAL A 13 -12.99 -1.47 9.54
N GLU A 14 -13.66 -2.28 8.72
CA GLU A 14 -14.19 -3.60 9.11
C GLU A 14 -13.04 -4.64 9.18
N SER A 15 -12.13 -4.47 10.15
CA SER A 15 -10.89 -5.26 10.24
C SER A 15 -11.13 -6.76 10.32
N GLU A 16 -12.16 -7.23 11.03
CA GLU A 16 -12.51 -8.64 11.13
C GLU A 16 -12.92 -9.23 9.78
N LYS A 17 -13.70 -8.49 9.00
CA LYS A 17 -14.10 -8.89 7.64
C LYS A 17 -12.88 -8.95 6.72
N ILE A 18 -12.00 -7.94 6.78
CA ILE A 18 -10.77 -7.91 5.99
C ILE A 18 -9.90 -9.13 6.29
N LEU A 19 -9.71 -9.47 7.56
CA LEU A 19 -8.92 -10.62 7.98
C LEU A 19 -9.57 -11.95 7.56
N ALA A 20 -10.90 -12.06 7.66
CA ALA A 20 -11.63 -13.23 7.18
C ALA A 20 -11.46 -13.42 5.67
N GLU A 21 -11.68 -12.36 4.87
CA GLU A 21 -11.53 -12.37 3.41
C GLU A 21 -10.07 -12.57 2.97
N ALA A 22 -9.08 -12.12 3.75
CA ALA A 22 -7.67 -12.35 3.48
C ALA A 22 -7.26 -13.82 3.62
N SER A 23 -8.02 -14.61 4.39
CA SER A 23 -7.80 -16.05 4.57
C SER A 23 -8.32 -16.91 3.41
N ASP A 24 -9.10 -16.33 2.50
CA ASP A 24 -9.61 -17.03 1.32
C ASP A 24 -8.46 -17.56 0.45
N VAL A 25 -8.77 -18.62 -0.31
CA VAL A 25 -7.82 -19.19 -1.26
C VAL A 25 -7.49 -18.14 -2.33
N ALA A 26 -6.25 -17.64 -2.30
CA ALA A 26 -5.74 -16.79 -3.36
C ALA A 26 -5.38 -17.64 -4.58
N PRO A 27 -5.61 -17.14 -5.82
CA PRO A 27 -4.98 -17.73 -6.99
C PRO A 27 -3.47 -17.81 -6.78
N GLU A 28 -2.83 -18.83 -7.35
CA GLU A 28 -1.37 -18.92 -7.29
C GLU A 28 -0.76 -17.65 -7.89
N LEU A 29 -0.21 -16.82 -7.04
CA LEU A 29 0.71 -15.77 -7.46
C LEU A 29 2.04 -16.46 -7.83
N MET A 30 2.72 -15.99 -8.85
CA MET A 30 3.95 -16.64 -9.33
C MET A 30 4.92 -16.86 -8.18
N ASN A 31 5.24 -18.12 -7.91
CA ASN A 31 6.21 -18.51 -6.87
C ASN A 31 7.58 -18.75 -7.55
N ASP A 32 8.15 -17.68 -8.09
CA ASP A 32 9.40 -17.69 -8.85
C ASP A 32 10.60 -17.15 -8.07
N GLY A 33 10.45 -17.04 -6.75
CA GLY A 33 11.50 -16.51 -5.86
C GLY A 33 11.65 -15.00 -5.87
N LYS A 34 10.78 -14.28 -6.57
CA LYS A 34 10.77 -12.80 -6.57
C LYS A 34 10.03 -12.23 -5.38
N VAL A 35 10.41 -11.02 -5.00
CA VAL A 35 9.65 -10.20 -4.04
C VAL A 35 8.39 -9.70 -4.72
N ARG A 36 7.23 -10.00 -4.13
CA ARG A 36 5.92 -9.66 -4.66
C ARG A 36 5.48 -8.30 -4.15
N LEU A 37 5.44 -7.34 -5.04
CA LEU A 37 4.91 -6.01 -4.79
C LEU A 37 3.43 -5.99 -5.19
N ILE A 38 2.60 -5.21 -4.48
CA ILE A 38 1.18 -5.04 -4.84
C ILE A 38 0.74 -3.59 -4.70
N ALA A 39 -0.11 -3.14 -5.63
CA ALA A 39 -0.79 -1.87 -5.56
C ALA A 39 -2.27 -2.06 -5.88
N VAL A 40 -3.15 -1.39 -5.12
CA VAL A 40 -4.61 -1.54 -5.23
C VAL A 40 -5.28 -0.18 -5.36
N GLY A 41 -6.17 -0.04 -6.34
CA GLY A 41 -7.00 1.16 -6.49
C GLY A 41 -7.42 1.45 -7.93
N THR A 42 -8.26 2.46 -8.11
CA THR A 42 -8.70 2.91 -9.44
C THR A 42 -7.51 3.36 -10.28
N LEU A 43 -7.41 2.87 -11.52
CA LEU A 43 -6.31 3.20 -12.44
C LEU A 43 -6.52 4.62 -13.01
N LYS A 44 -6.16 5.65 -12.21
CA LYS A 44 -6.27 7.07 -12.55
C LYS A 44 -4.97 7.82 -12.24
N GLN A 45 -4.79 8.97 -12.88
CA GLN A 45 -3.57 9.79 -12.82
C GLN A 45 -3.10 10.07 -11.38
N SER A 46 -4.03 10.45 -10.49
CA SER A 46 -3.69 10.79 -9.10
C SER A 46 -3.10 9.63 -8.29
N LYS A 47 -3.27 8.37 -8.72
CA LYS A 47 -2.73 7.18 -8.05
C LYS A 47 -1.28 6.85 -8.44
N GLY A 48 -0.70 7.58 -9.42
CA GLY A 48 0.72 7.50 -9.74
C GLY A 48 1.18 6.17 -10.35
N TYR A 49 0.28 5.39 -10.98
CA TYR A 49 0.65 4.08 -11.55
C TYR A 49 1.72 4.17 -12.64
N MET A 50 1.70 5.23 -13.46
CA MET A 50 2.74 5.42 -14.48
C MET A 50 4.12 5.63 -13.84
N ARG A 51 4.17 6.41 -12.74
CA ARG A 51 5.38 6.57 -11.92
C ARG A 51 5.84 5.23 -11.34
N LEU A 52 4.92 4.42 -10.81
CA LEU A 52 5.23 3.10 -10.28
C LEU A 52 5.80 2.18 -11.38
N LEU A 53 5.23 2.18 -12.58
CA LEU A 53 5.74 1.41 -13.72
C LEU A 53 7.15 1.88 -14.13
N SER A 54 7.45 3.19 -14.07
CA SER A 54 8.79 3.72 -14.30
C SER A 54 9.79 3.21 -13.26
N VAL A 55 9.40 3.17 -11.99
CA VAL A 55 10.21 2.58 -10.91
C VAL A 55 10.48 1.09 -11.16
N ILE A 56 9.47 0.30 -11.57
CA ILE A 56 9.66 -1.12 -11.90
C ILE A 56 10.63 -1.31 -13.07
N LYS A 57 10.58 -0.41 -14.07
CA LYS A 57 11.55 -0.45 -15.17
C LYS A 57 12.98 -0.22 -14.67
N ARG A 58 13.21 0.72 -13.76
CA ARG A 58 14.53 0.95 -13.14
C ARG A 58 15.00 -0.25 -12.34
N LEU A 59 14.10 -0.91 -11.59
CA LEU A 59 14.40 -2.15 -10.87
C LEU A 59 14.73 -3.31 -11.84
N GLN A 60 14.14 -3.35 -13.04
CA GLN A 60 14.53 -4.29 -14.09
C GLN A 60 15.97 -4.04 -14.56
N GLU A 61 16.36 -2.78 -14.74
CA GLU A 61 17.70 -2.39 -15.20
C GLU A 61 18.79 -2.76 -14.16
N THR A 62 18.43 -2.77 -12.86
CA THR A 62 19.30 -3.22 -11.77
C THR A 62 19.16 -4.72 -11.45
N HIS A 63 18.37 -5.46 -12.24
CA HIS A 63 18.14 -6.90 -12.12
C HIS A 63 17.56 -7.32 -10.77
N ASP A 64 16.77 -6.44 -10.13
CA ASP A 64 16.11 -6.75 -8.88
C ASP A 64 15.01 -7.82 -9.07
N PRO A 65 14.95 -8.82 -8.20
CA PRO A 65 14.00 -9.92 -8.31
C PRO A 65 12.61 -9.53 -7.79
N VAL A 66 11.91 -8.65 -8.50
CA VAL A 66 10.57 -8.19 -8.11
C VAL A 66 9.49 -8.56 -9.11
N HIS A 67 8.26 -8.69 -8.63
CA HIS A 67 7.06 -8.79 -9.46
C HIS A 67 5.96 -7.91 -8.89
N LEU A 68 5.43 -6.97 -9.67
CA LEU A 68 4.36 -6.05 -9.28
C LEU A 68 3.00 -6.57 -9.76
N TYR A 69 2.08 -6.74 -8.84
CA TYR A 69 0.66 -6.98 -9.09
C TYR A 69 -0.12 -5.69 -8.92
N ILE A 70 -0.99 -5.37 -9.88
CA ILE A 70 -1.85 -4.18 -9.80
C ILE A 70 -3.30 -4.62 -9.88
N LEU A 71 -4.07 -4.32 -8.83
CA LEU A 71 -5.51 -4.57 -8.74
C LEU A 71 -6.28 -3.28 -8.95
N GLY A 72 -7.22 -3.32 -9.87
CA GLY A 72 -8.11 -2.22 -10.19
C GLY A 72 -8.36 -2.09 -11.68
N ILE A 73 -9.29 -1.20 -12.01
CA ILE A 73 -9.64 -0.78 -13.37
C ILE A 73 -9.71 0.74 -13.42
N GLY A 74 -9.59 1.31 -14.59
CA GLY A 74 -9.72 2.75 -14.75
C GLY A 74 -9.18 3.28 -16.08
N PRO A 75 -9.27 4.60 -16.30
CA PRO A 75 -8.94 5.21 -17.59
C PRO A 75 -7.48 5.03 -18.02
N LEU A 76 -6.55 4.82 -17.10
CA LEU A 76 -5.13 4.61 -17.42
C LEU A 76 -4.80 3.19 -17.91
N GLN A 77 -5.71 2.24 -17.89
CA GLN A 77 -5.42 0.83 -18.16
C GLN A 77 -4.71 0.65 -19.52
N GLN A 78 -5.23 1.22 -20.58
CA GLN A 78 -4.64 1.09 -21.92
C GLN A 78 -3.23 1.69 -22.01
N GLU A 79 -3.01 2.84 -21.36
CA GLU A 79 -1.69 3.49 -21.31
C GLU A 79 -0.68 2.63 -20.54
N MET A 80 -1.10 2.07 -19.40
CA MET A 80 -0.28 1.15 -18.59
C MET A 80 0.08 -0.12 -19.39
N GLU A 81 -0.88 -0.75 -20.07
CA GLU A 81 -0.64 -1.91 -20.93
C GLU A 81 0.34 -1.59 -22.06
N ALA A 82 0.20 -0.42 -22.70
CA ALA A 82 1.12 0.05 -23.71
C ALA A 82 2.55 0.24 -23.15
N TYR A 83 2.67 0.89 -21.98
CA TYR A 83 3.96 1.10 -21.31
C TYR A 83 4.64 -0.23 -20.93
N ILE A 84 3.90 -1.17 -20.35
CA ILE A 84 4.38 -2.51 -19.98
C ILE A 84 4.93 -3.22 -21.21
N ARG A 85 4.21 -3.19 -22.33
CA ARG A 85 4.61 -3.83 -23.58
C ARG A 85 5.85 -3.15 -24.19
N GLN A 86 5.87 -1.84 -24.30
CA GLN A 86 6.97 -1.06 -24.88
C GLN A 86 8.29 -1.24 -24.10
N ASN A 87 8.20 -1.34 -22.77
CA ASN A 87 9.37 -1.50 -21.91
C ASN A 87 9.67 -2.97 -21.54
N LYS A 88 8.96 -3.94 -22.15
CA LYS A 88 9.15 -5.39 -21.94
C LYS A 88 9.01 -5.81 -20.47
N LEU A 89 8.08 -5.20 -19.75
CA LEU A 89 7.85 -5.44 -18.30
C LEU A 89 6.87 -6.59 -18.02
N HIS A 90 6.39 -7.32 -19.00
CA HIS A 90 5.38 -8.38 -18.84
C HIS A 90 5.80 -9.53 -17.92
N ASN A 91 7.11 -9.71 -17.69
CA ASN A 91 7.64 -10.68 -16.71
C ASN A 91 7.80 -10.11 -15.30
N MET A 92 7.50 -8.83 -15.09
CA MET A 92 7.64 -8.11 -13.81
C MET A 92 6.36 -7.39 -13.38
N VAL A 93 5.36 -7.27 -14.26
CA VAL A 93 4.10 -6.57 -13.95
C VAL A 93 2.92 -7.39 -14.44
N THR A 94 1.94 -7.58 -13.56
CA THR A 94 0.66 -8.22 -13.89
C THR A 94 -0.49 -7.29 -13.48
N LEU A 95 -1.34 -6.93 -14.44
CA LEU A 95 -2.60 -6.22 -14.17
C LEU A 95 -3.67 -7.28 -13.91
N LEU A 96 -4.19 -7.36 -12.67
CA LEU A 96 -5.18 -8.35 -12.24
C LEU A 96 -6.63 -7.89 -12.45
N GLY A 97 -6.82 -6.62 -12.92
CA GLY A 97 -8.15 -6.06 -13.08
C GLY A 97 -8.85 -5.81 -11.74
N TYR A 98 -10.17 -5.63 -11.80
CA TYR A 98 -10.98 -5.46 -10.59
C TYR A 98 -11.13 -6.80 -9.85
N GLN A 99 -10.92 -6.75 -8.55
CA GLN A 99 -11.10 -7.90 -7.65
C GLN A 99 -12.08 -7.55 -6.55
N THR A 100 -13.10 -8.38 -6.36
CA THR A 100 -14.09 -8.19 -5.28
C THR A 100 -13.51 -8.41 -3.88
N ASN A 101 -12.53 -9.31 -3.78
CA ASN A 101 -11.75 -9.54 -2.57
C ASN A 101 -10.27 -9.29 -2.89
N PRO A 102 -9.76 -8.07 -2.70
CA PRO A 102 -8.34 -7.76 -2.90
C PRO A 102 -7.45 -8.31 -1.80
N TYR A 103 -7.99 -8.52 -0.60
CA TYR A 103 -7.22 -8.83 0.62
C TYR A 103 -6.49 -10.16 0.54
N LYS A 104 -7.07 -11.16 -0.11
CA LYS A 104 -6.42 -12.46 -0.34
C LYS A 104 -5.17 -12.36 -1.23
N TYR A 105 -5.08 -11.33 -2.09
CA TYR A 105 -3.87 -11.05 -2.87
C TYR A 105 -2.87 -10.25 -2.04
N VAL A 106 -3.35 -9.18 -1.36
CA VAL A 106 -2.50 -8.31 -0.55
C VAL A 106 -1.78 -9.12 0.52
N SER A 107 -2.49 -10.00 1.26
CA SER A 107 -1.92 -10.84 2.32
C SER A 107 -0.84 -11.82 1.84
N LYS A 108 -0.77 -12.11 0.55
CA LYS A 108 0.22 -13.02 -0.06
C LYS A 108 1.40 -12.28 -0.70
N CYS A 109 1.34 -10.96 -0.76
CA CYS A 109 2.44 -10.14 -1.26
C CYS A 109 3.39 -9.73 -0.14
N ASP A 110 4.60 -9.38 -0.53
CA ASP A 110 5.68 -9.06 0.40
C ASP A 110 5.74 -7.57 0.72
N LEU A 111 5.18 -6.71 -0.16
CA LEU A 111 5.17 -5.27 -0.01
C LEU A 111 3.98 -4.63 -0.72
N PHE A 112 3.21 -3.83 -0.02
CA PHE A 112 2.21 -2.94 -0.60
C PHE A 112 2.87 -1.61 -0.98
N VAL A 113 2.63 -1.13 -2.21
CA VAL A 113 3.22 0.12 -2.70
C VAL A 113 2.12 1.13 -3.04
N CYS A 114 2.22 2.32 -2.45
CA CYS A 114 1.36 3.44 -2.77
C CYS A 114 2.18 4.56 -3.45
N ALA A 115 1.91 4.81 -4.72
CA ALA A 115 2.62 5.77 -5.55
C ALA A 115 1.83 7.06 -5.81
N SER A 116 0.79 7.33 -5.04
CA SER A 116 -0.18 8.40 -5.29
C SER A 116 0.46 9.79 -5.25
N PHE A 117 0.00 10.68 -6.13
CA PHE A 117 0.37 12.11 -6.07
C PHE A 117 -0.40 12.87 -4.99
N ALA A 118 -1.59 12.38 -4.64
CA ALA A 118 -2.44 12.95 -3.59
C ALA A 118 -3.34 11.84 -3.01
N GLU A 119 -3.45 11.82 -1.69
CA GLU A 119 -4.36 11.00 -0.90
C GLU A 119 -4.95 11.86 0.23
N GLY A 120 -6.15 11.49 0.71
CA GLY A 120 -6.60 11.96 2.02
C GLY A 120 -6.01 11.07 3.10
N PHE A 121 -6.65 9.91 3.30
CA PHE A 121 -6.15 8.81 4.12
C PHE A 121 -6.30 7.53 3.31
N SER A 122 -5.20 6.82 3.06
CA SER A 122 -5.24 5.68 2.14
C SER A 122 -5.86 4.45 2.77
N THR A 123 -7.13 4.21 2.49
CA THR A 123 -7.84 2.99 2.93
C THR A 123 -7.09 1.73 2.50
N ALA A 124 -6.59 1.67 1.27
CA ALA A 124 -5.87 0.49 0.78
C ALA A 124 -4.53 0.23 1.53
N ALA A 125 -3.83 1.29 1.97
CA ALA A 125 -2.64 1.14 2.81
C ALA A 125 -3.01 0.65 4.23
N THR A 126 -4.09 1.17 4.80
CA THR A 126 -4.63 0.69 6.09
C THR A 126 -5.01 -0.80 6.01
N GLU A 127 -5.71 -1.19 4.95
CA GLU A 127 -6.09 -2.57 4.69
C GLU A 127 -4.88 -3.49 4.54
N ALA A 128 -3.81 -3.01 3.89
CA ALA A 128 -2.54 -3.74 3.78
C ALA A 128 -1.90 -3.98 5.16
N LEU A 129 -1.89 -2.96 6.04
CA LEU A 129 -1.39 -3.11 7.41
C LEU A 129 -2.23 -4.11 8.21
N ILE A 130 -3.57 -4.07 8.08
CA ILE A 130 -4.48 -5.00 8.79
C ILE A 130 -4.16 -6.45 8.43
N VAL A 131 -3.87 -6.75 7.17
CA VAL A 131 -3.50 -8.11 6.73
C VAL A 131 -2.02 -8.45 6.94
N GLY A 132 -1.25 -7.55 7.59
CA GLY A 132 0.17 -7.75 7.92
C GLY A 132 1.13 -7.56 6.74
N THR A 133 0.71 -6.87 5.69
CA THR A 133 1.56 -6.57 4.53
C THR A 133 2.25 -5.21 4.75
N PRO A 134 3.59 -5.15 4.72
CA PRO A 134 4.35 -3.90 4.86
C PRO A 134 3.95 -2.87 3.80
N VAL A 135 4.04 -1.60 4.14
CA VAL A 135 3.70 -0.50 3.23
C VAL A 135 4.94 0.34 2.91
N CYS A 136 5.18 0.57 1.62
CA CYS A 136 6.09 1.61 1.12
C CYS A 136 5.28 2.64 0.34
N THR A 137 5.39 3.89 0.71
CA THR A 137 4.65 4.98 0.08
C THR A 137 5.50 6.24 -0.08
N VAL A 138 5.03 7.13 -0.93
CA VAL A 138 5.54 8.51 -0.98
C VAL A 138 4.81 9.38 0.04
N GLU A 139 5.42 10.48 0.44
CA GLU A 139 4.80 11.44 1.37
C GLU A 139 3.60 12.13 0.72
N VAL A 140 2.42 11.72 1.14
CA VAL A 140 1.15 12.37 0.86
C VAL A 140 0.35 12.47 2.16
N SER A 141 -0.70 13.28 2.18
CA SER A 141 -1.50 13.53 3.38
C SER A 141 -1.85 12.24 4.14
N GLY A 142 -1.63 12.23 5.45
CA GLY A 142 -1.95 11.12 6.34
C GLY A 142 -0.96 9.94 6.35
N MET A 143 0.04 9.88 5.45
CA MET A 143 0.93 8.72 5.38
C MET A 143 1.94 8.68 6.54
N LYS A 144 2.53 9.82 6.90
CA LYS A 144 3.40 9.89 8.09
C LYS A 144 2.62 9.65 9.38
N GLU A 145 1.40 10.17 9.46
CA GLU A 145 0.52 9.89 10.59
C GLU A 145 0.20 8.39 10.72
N MET A 146 -0.02 7.70 9.59
CA MET A 146 -0.30 6.27 9.55
C MET A 146 0.95 5.41 9.82
N LEU A 147 2.10 5.77 9.27
CA LEU A 147 3.29 4.93 9.25
C LEU A 147 4.39 5.39 10.23
N GLY A 148 4.13 6.48 10.97
CA GLY A 148 5.07 7.09 11.90
C GLY A 148 5.96 8.15 11.24
N GLU A 149 6.28 9.21 12.00
CA GLU A 149 7.09 10.33 11.52
C GLU A 149 8.52 9.91 11.12
N ASN A 150 9.03 8.83 11.73
CA ASN A 150 10.36 8.28 11.47
C ASN A 150 10.31 6.88 10.84
N ASN A 151 9.22 6.57 10.12
CA ASN A 151 9.03 5.26 9.47
C ASN A 151 8.96 4.08 10.47
N GLU A 152 8.28 4.25 11.60
CA GLU A 152 8.17 3.22 12.64
C GLU A 152 7.39 1.98 12.16
N TRP A 153 6.37 2.17 11.30
CA TRP A 153 5.40 1.15 10.90
C TRP A 153 5.42 0.81 9.42
N GLY A 154 6.17 1.57 8.62
CA GLY A 154 6.31 1.41 7.18
C GLY A 154 7.30 2.40 6.62
N VAL A 155 7.46 2.48 5.31
CA VAL A 155 8.42 3.37 4.67
C VAL A 155 7.67 4.49 3.95
N VAL A 156 7.87 5.73 4.41
CA VAL A 156 7.40 6.95 3.75
C VAL A 156 8.61 7.66 3.16
N THR A 157 8.57 7.90 1.86
CA THR A 157 9.66 8.55 1.13
C THR A 157 9.24 9.91 0.60
N GLU A 158 10.18 10.67 0.05
CA GLU A 158 9.85 11.87 -0.70
C GLU A 158 8.82 11.58 -1.80
N ASN A 159 7.90 12.54 -2.06
CA ASN A 159 6.90 12.40 -3.10
C ASN A 159 7.49 12.63 -4.49
N SER A 160 8.40 11.76 -4.88
CA SER A 160 9.08 11.75 -6.17
C SER A 160 9.23 10.32 -6.70
N GLU A 161 9.60 10.17 -7.97
CA GLU A 161 9.92 8.86 -8.54
C GLU A 161 11.18 8.29 -7.90
N ASP A 162 12.19 9.14 -7.71
CA ASP A 162 13.45 8.74 -7.06
C ASP A 162 13.23 8.31 -5.61
N GLY A 163 12.45 9.08 -4.84
CA GLY A 163 12.09 8.72 -3.48
C GLY A 163 11.40 7.34 -3.41
N LEU A 164 10.43 7.09 -4.29
CA LEU A 164 9.74 5.79 -4.34
C LEU A 164 10.70 4.65 -4.71
N TYR A 165 11.58 4.87 -5.70
CA TYR A 165 12.61 3.90 -6.09
C TYR A 165 13.54 3.59 -4.91
N ASP A 166 14.09 4.61 -4.26
CA ASP A 166 15.02 4.47 -3.14
C ASP A 166 14.36 3.78 -1.94
N GLY A 167 13.08 4.09 -1.67
CA GLY A 167 12.31 3.43 -0.63
C GLY A 167 12.17 1.93 -0.87
N ILE A 168 11.73 1.53 -2.06
CA ILE A 168 11.62 0.12 -2.44
C ILE A 168 13.01 -0.54 -2.42
N LYS A 169 13.99 0.09 -3.04
CA LYS A 169 15.36 -0.41 -3.11
C LYS A 169 15.96 -0.66 -1.73
N SER A 170 15.74 0.25 -0.79
CA SER A 170 16.21 0.12 0.59
C SER A 170 15.63 -1.10 1.32
N LEU A 171 14.39 -1.49 0.98
CA LEU A 171 13.72 -2.68 1.53
C LEU A 171 14.26 -3.97 0.91
N LEU A 172 14.67 -3.92 -0.37
CA LEU A 172 15.22 -5.07 -1.08
C LEU A 172 16.68 -5.33 -0.70
N ASP A 173 17.49 -4.29 -0.63
CA ASP A 173 18.95 -4.40 -0.48
C ASP A 173 19.40 -4.61 0.98
N THR A 174 18.57 -4.22 1.95
CA THR A 174 18.94 -4.36 3.37
C THR A 174 18.43 -5.69 3.92
N PRO A 175 19.32 -6.65 4.23
CA PRO A 175 18.90 -7.95 4.74
C PRO A 175 18.03 -7.84 5.99
N GLY A 176 16.90 -8.54 5.98
CA GLY A 176 15.96 -8.56 7.10
C GLY A 176 15.02 -7.35 7.20
N ARG A 177 15.24 -6.27 6.45
CA ARG A 177 14.43 -5.06 6.56
C ARG A 177 12.96 -5.27 6.16
N LEU A 178 12.72 -6.04 5.10
CA LEU A 178 11.37 -6.38 4.67
C LEU A 178 10.65 -7.25 5.72
N ALA A 179 11.36 -8.22 6.32
CA ALA A 179 10.83 -9.04 7.41
C ALA A 179 10.52 -8.20 8.65
N PHE A 180 11.40 -7.27 9.02
CA PHE A 180 11.16 -6.32 10.12
C PHE A 180 9.88 -5.52 9.89
N TYR A 181 9.67 -4.95 8.70
CA TYR A 181 8.45 -4.21 8.43
C TYR A 181 7.21 -5.09 8.30
N LYS A 182 7.35 -6.38 8.00
CA LYS A 182 6.24 -7.32 8.04
C LYS A 182 5.74 -7.54 9.48
N GLU A 183 6.66 -7.67 10.44
CA GLU A 183 6.31 -7.72 11.86
C GLU A 183 5.66 -6.40 12.32
N LYS A 184 6.23 -5.26 11.91
CA LYS A 184 5.70 -3.94 12.23
C LYS A 184 4.31 -3.69 11.64
N ALA A 185 4.06 -4.10 10.40
CA ALA A 185 2.75 -4.03 9.79
C ALA A 185 1.71 -4.87 10.55
N ALA A 186 2.05 -6.10 10.94
CA ALA A 186 1.18 -6.97 11.71
C ALA A 186 0.90 -6.43 13.14
N GLU A 187 1.88 -5.77 13.76
CA GLU A 187 1.71 -5.10 15.06
C GLU A 187 0.77 -3.91 14.92
N HIS A 188 1.07 -3.01 14.00
CA HIS A 188 0.33 -1.76 13.83
C HIS A 188 -1.07 -1.99 13.24
N GLY A 189 -1.22 -2.95 12.33
CA GLY A 189 -2.50 -3.31 11.73
C GLY A 189 -3.59 -3.65 12.76
N ARG A 190 -3.21 -4.21 13.92
CA ARG A 190 -4.15 -4.49 15.02
C ARG A 190 -4.75 -3.25 15.66
N THR A 191 -4.14 -2.09 15.49
CA THR A 191 -4.66 -0.83 16.02
C THR A 191 -5.84 -0.30 15.21
N PHE A 192 -5.97 -0.70 13.94
CA PHE A 192 -7.06 -0.34 13.05
C PHE A 192 -8.27 -1.28 13.21
N SER A 193 -8.82 -1.37 14.41
CA SER A 193 -10.01 -2.18 14.67
C SER A 193 -11.27 -1.32 14.74
N THR A 194 -12.43 -1.91 14.39
CA THR A 194 -13.73 -1.28 14.56
C THR A 194 -13.94 -0.85 16.01
N GLU A 195 -13.55 -1.69 16.98
CA GLU A 195 -13.67 -1.40 18.40
C GLU A 195 -12.88 -0.13 18.78
N ASN A 196 -11.62 -0.03 18.34
CA ASN A 196 -10.77 1.14 18.63
C ASN A 196 -11.35 2.42 18.02
N THR A 197 -11.90 2.35 16.80
CA THR A 197 -12.51 3.50 16.13
C THR A 197 -13.79 3.92 16.87
N VAL A 198 -14.65 2.98 17.25
CA VAL A 198 -15.88 3.27 18.02
C VAL A 198 -15.52 3.89 19.36
N ARG A 199 -14.57 3.31 20.09
CA ARG A 199 -14.09 3.85 21.38
C ARG A 199 -13.53 5.28 21.26
N ALA A 200 -12.81 5.58 20.17
CA ALA A 200 -12.31 6.94 19.91
C ALA A 200 -13.46 7.94 19.70
N VAL A 201 -14.50 7.55 18.96
CA VAL A 201 -15.71 8.37 18.77
C VAL A 201 -16.46 8.57 20.10
N GLU A 202 -16.65 7.51 20.88
CA GLU A 202 -17.32 7.59 22.19
C GLU A 202 -16.58 8.53 23.13
N ASN A 203 -15.24 8.38 23.22
CA ASN A 203 -14.41 9.27 24.06
C ASN A 203 -14.52 10.74 23.62
N MET A 204 -14.53 10.98 22.30
CA MET A 204 -14.72 12.33 21.77
C MET A 204 -16.08 12.90 22.17
N LEU A 205 -17.17 12.15 22.02
CA LEU A 205 -18.51 12.60 22.38
C LEU A 205 -18.64 12.88 23.88
N LEU A 206 -18.00 12.07 24.73
CA LEU A 206 -17.97 12.28 26.17
C LEU A 206 -17.16 13.53 26.58
N SER A 207 -16.14 13.89 25.81
CA SER A 207 -15.32 15.09 26.06
C SER A 207 -16.02 16.41 25.69
N LEU A 208 -17.15 16.34 24.99
CA LEU A 208 -17.97 17.50 24.60
C LEU A 208 -19.08 17.82 25.62
N GLN A 209 -19.27 16.98 26.63
CA GLN A 209 -20.20 17.18 27.74
C GLN A 209 -19.53 17.92 28.89
#